data_0a86aee7258d16dafa465c3352a370d0
#
_entry.id   0a86aee7258d16dafa465c3352a370d0
#
_cell.length_a   1.000
_cell.length_b   1.000
_cell.length_c   1.000
_cell.angle_alpha   90.00
_cell.angle_beta   90.00
_cell.angle_gamma   90.00
#
_symmetry.space_group_name_H-M   'P 1'
#
loop_
_entity.id
_entity.type
_entity.pdbx_description
1 polymer ?
#
loop_
_entity_poly.entity_id
_entity_poly.type
_entity_poly.pdbx_seq_one_letter_code
_entity_poly.pdbx_strand_id
1 'polypeptide(L)'
;MHTEFNNKTVAVVGLARSGLACCEVLTALGAHVIPYDGKPAGDIAEAVAEVEALGLTPITGGAALDYGQLDYLVTSPGVRRDAAVLQDAVAANVPVLGEIEAAYRIARAPILAITGTNGKTTTAVLLGEMLKAAGIETYIGGNIAAGDIAMPLIKAAYLAPPEAAIVAEISSFQLEWISTFRPKVAALLNISPDHGDRQTWEEYVAAKWRIFENLLEDEPAILSEEILETREYGEFIEVVGDIQAAVWAFGRDKRAEFNDRYAWYDEYALYLVGKPEFMPWMPDLPLLCKRSEVKLPGLHNIENILAAAEMALAFGVEPGPIRLVATTFTGVVHRLEYVATVGGVRYINNSMCTNAAAFEKSLEALPEPKVVIAGGVFKGGDVATLAEAVVKNNVRALVLMGRSAPDIEAACRAAGYETIQRAGTLQEAVSQATALAQPGDTVLLAPACASFDMFRDFEDRGDQFKAAVGTYPGASADPPETGRWAAR
;
A
#
# COMPACT_ATOMS: atom_id res chain seq x y z
N MET A 1 -22.12 -20.76 4.69
CA MET A 1 -22.74 -19.58 5.35
C MET A 1 -21.72 -19.09 6.37
N HIS A 2 -21.42 -17.80 6.39
CA HIS A 2 -20.56 -17.20 7.41
C HIS A 2 -21.36 -17.14 8.72
N THR A 3 -21.00 -17.96 9.70
CA THR A 3 -21.77 -18.07 10.96
C THR A 3 -21.08 -17.39 12.14
N GLU A 4 -19.81 -16.99 12.00
CA GLU A 4 -18.96 -16.47 13.08
C GLU A 4 -19.60 -15.28 13.83
N PHE A 5 -20.10 -14.31 13.08
CA PHE A 5 -20.67 -13.08 13.66
C PHE A 5 -22.20 -13.04 13.69
N ASN A 6 -22.88 -14.09 13.19
CA ASN A 6 -24.34 -14.13 13.18
C ASN A 6 -24.92 -14.14 14.61
N ASN A 7 -25.84 -13.24 14.89
CA ASN A 7 -26.42 -13.00 16.23
C ASN A 7 -25.39 -12.62 17.32
N LYS A 8 -24.20 -12.14 16.94
CA LYS A 8 -23.19 -11.64 17.87
C LYS A 8 -23.30 -10.13 18.04
N THR A 9 -23.07 -9.64 19.26
CA THR A 9 -22.97 -8.21 19.53
C THR A 9 -21.54 -7.76 19.35
N VAL A 10 -21.29 -6.88 18.36
CA VAL A 10 -19.96 -6.47 17.94
C VAL A 10 -19.82 -4.95 17.98
N ALA A 11 -18.93 -4.44 18.84
CA ALA A 11 -18.55 -3.04 18.79
C ALA A 11 -17.52 -2.83 17.66
N VAL A 12 -17.74 -1.84 16.79
CA VAL A 12 -16.79 -1.43 15.74
C VAL A 12 -16.19 -0.08 16.13
N VAL A 13 -14.91 -0.05 16.44
CA VAL A 13 -14.21 1.13 16.97
C VAL A 13 -13.36 1.81 15.91
N GLY A 14 -13.63 3.11 15.70
CA GLY A 14 -13.02 3.94 14.66
C GLY A 14 -13.78 3.86 13.33
N LEU A 15 -14.52 4.93 13.00
CA LEU A 15 -15.46 4.99 11.88
C LEU A 15 -14.85 5.64 10.63
N ALA A 16 -13.56 5.34 10.36
CA ALA A 16 -12.94 5.63 9.07
C ALA A 16 -13.25 4.49 8.07
N ARG A 17 -12.63 4.50 6.89
CA ARG A 17 -12.84 3.57 5.77
C ARG A 17 -12.98 2.10 6.19
N SER A 18 -12.07 1.58 7.04
CA SER A 18 -12.12 0.18 7.50
C SER A 18 -13.28 -0.07 8.46
N GLY A 19 -13.55 0.86 9.39
CA GLY A 19 -14.64 0.72 10.34
C GLY A 19 -16.02 0.79 9.69
N LEU A 20 -16.22 1.70 8.73
CA LEU A 20 -17.44 1.76 7.93
C LEU A 20 -17.70 0.45 7.18
N ALA A 21 -16.66 -0.11 6.55
CA ALA A 21 -16.76 -1.41 5.88
C ALA A 21 -17.07 -2.56 6.88
N CYS A 22 -16.51 -2.51 8.09
CA CYS A 22 -16.87 -3.47 9.16
C CYS A 22 -18.34 -3.33 9.54
N CYS A 23 -18.85 -2.10 9.73
CA CYS A 23 -20.27 -1.88 10.04
C CYS A 23 -21.18 -2.45 8.95
N GLU A 24 -20.88 -2.17 7.67
CA GLU A 24 -21.63 -2.67 6.51
C GLU A 24 -21.65 -4.21 6.48
N VAL A 25 -20.47 -4.82 6.48
CA VAL A 25 -20.34 -6.28 6.30
C VAL A 25 -20.84 -7.06 7.49
N LEU A 26 -20.51 -6.66 8.72
CA LEU A 26 -20.95 -7.38 9.92
C LEU A 26 -22.47 -7.30 10.09
N THR A 27 -23.09 -6.15 9.76
CA THR A 27 -24.56 -6.02 9.73
C THR A 27 -25.16 -6.95 8.69
N ALA A 28 -24.61 -7.02 7.47
CA ALA A 28 -25.07 -7.93 6.44
C ALA A 28 -24.93 -9.41 6.82
N LEU A 29 -23.98 -9.74 7.71
CA LEU A 29 -23.78 -11.09 8.26
C LEU A 29 -24.68 -11.40 9.45
N GLY A 30 -25.56 -10.47 9.86
CA GLY A 30 -26.52 -10.65 10.95
C GLY A 30 -25.95 -10.38 12.34
N ALA A 31 -24.86 -9.63 12.46
CA ALA A 31 -24.38 -9.15 13.75
C ALA A 31 -25.19 -7.96 14.26
N HIS A 32 -25.29 -7.83 15.60
CA HIS A 32 -25.76 -6.61 16.27
C HIS A 32 -24.59 -5.65 16.41
N VAL A 33 -24.42 -4.75 15.41
CA VAL A 33 -23.28 -3.84 15.35
C VAL A 33 -23.52 -2.59 16.18
N ILE A 34 -22.53 -2.24 17.02
CA ILE A 34 -22.45 -1.00 17.80
C ILE A 34 -21.29 -0.18 17.26
N PRO A 35 -21.54 0.79 16.35
CA PRO A 35 -20.49 1.66 15.85
C PRO A 35 -20.03 2.64 16.92
N TYR A 36 -18.71 2.81 17.06
CA TYR A 36 -18.11 3.69 18.06
C TYR A 36 -16.96 4.52 17.47
N ASP A 37 -16.94 5.82 17.79
CA ASP A 37 -15.78 6.67 17.55
C ASP A 37 -15.56 7.61 18.73
N GLY A 38 -14.29 7.77 19.17
CA GLY A 38 -13.93 8.67 20.26
C GLY A 38 -14.08 10.15 19.92
N LYS A 39 -14.17 10.52 18.64
CA LYS A 39 -14.36 11.89 18.19
C LYS A 39 -15.82 12.33 18.35
N PRO A 40 -16.06 13.65 18.57
CA PRO A 40 -17.40 14.22 18.52
C PRO A 40 -18.07 13.98 17.15
N ALA A 41 -19.39 13.78 17.14
CA ALA A 41 -20.16 13.54 15.90
C ALA A 41 -19.95 14.62 14.83
N GLY A 42 -19.77 15.88 15.24
CA GLY A 42 -19.52 16.99 14.31
C GLY A 42 -18.19 16.85 13.53
N ASP A 43 -17.19 16.22 14.13
CA ASP A 43 -15.86 16.04 13.51
C ASP A 43 -15.82 14.87 12.51
N ILE A 44 -16.85 14.00 12.55
CA ILE A 44 -17.00 12.81 11.71
C ILE A 44 -18.41 12.72 11.09
N ALA A 45 -19.03 13.85 10.79
CA ALA A 45 -20.42 13.94 10.36
C ALA A 45 -20.73 13.07 9.12
N GLU A 46 -19.83 12.95 8.17
CA GLU A 46 -19.96 12.11 6.98
C GLU A 46 -20.04 10.62 7.38
N ALA A 47 -19.12 10.15 8.23
CA ALA A 47 -19.13 8.78 8.72
C ALA A 47 -20.35 8.44 9.56
N VAL A 48 -20.83 9.41 10.36
CA VAL A 48 -22.09 9.26 11.12
C VAL A 48 -23.25 9.06 10.15
N ALA A 49 -23.37 9.89 9.11
CA ALA A 49 -24.43 9.76 8.11
C ALA A 49 -24.39 8.42 7.35
N GLU A 50 -23.21 7.92 7.01
CA GLU A 50 -23.04 6.60 6.38
C GLU A 50 -23.51 5.46 7.31
N VAL A 51 -23.14 5.52 8.59
CA VAL A 51 -23.56 4.54 9.60
C VAL A 51 -25.08 4.57 9.82
N GLU A 52 -25.67 5.78 9.90
CA GLU A 52 -27.13 5.94 10.05
C GLU A 52 -27.88 5.43 8.81
N ALA A 53 -27.30 5.57 7.61
CA ALA A 53 -27.87 5.00 6.38
C ALA A 53 -27.92 3.45 6.39
N LEU A 54 -27.06 2.80 7.20
CA LEU A 54 -27.14 1.35 7.48
C LEU A 54 -28.20 0.98 8.54
N GLY A 55 -28.92 1.96 9.08
CA GLY A 55 -29.89 1.75 10.17
C GLY A 55 -29.25 1.59 11.55
N LEU A 56 -27.98 1.98 11.72
CA LEU A 56 -27.24 1.88 12.97
C LEU A 56 -27.17 3.25 13.66
N THR A 57 -27.00 3.25 14.97
CA THR A 57 -26.81 4.47 15.75
C THR A 57 -25.41 4.51 16.34
N PRO A 58 -24.51 5.42 15.88
CA PRO A 58 -23.15 5.47 16.38
C PRO A 58 -23.04 6.09 17.76
N ILE A 59 -22.15 5.55 18.59
CA ILE A 59 -21.72 6.13 19.86
C ILE A 59 -20.48 7.00 19.55
N THR A 60 -20.52 8.28 19.90
CA THR A 60 -19.45 9.24 19.58
C THR A 60 -19.04 10.05 20.81
N GLY A 61 -17.90 10.78 20.70
CA GLY A 61 -17.44 11.70 21.74
C GLY A 61 -16.92 11.03 23.01
N GLY A 62 -16.51 9.77 22.94
CA GLY A 62 -15.96 9.05 24.09
C GLY A 62 -17.02 8.58 25.12
N ALA A 63 -18.29 8.47 24.72
CA ALA A 63 -19.31 7.89 25.59
C ALA A 63 -19.00 6.41 25.91
N ALA A 64 -19.45 5.94 27.07
CA ALA A 64 -19.12 4.61 27.57
C ALA A 64 -19.78 3.49 26.73
N LEU A 65 -19.04 2.41 26.49
CA LEU A 65 -19.55 1.15 25.96
C LEU A 65 -19.94 0.22 27.13
N ASP A 66 -21.00 -0.56 26.95
CA ASP A 66 -21.33 -1.66 27.85
C ASP A 66 -20.60 -2.94 27.40
N TYR A 67 -19.39 -3.13 27.91
CA TYR A 67 -18.56 -4.30 27.55
C TYR A 67 -19.20 -5.63 27.95
N GLY A 68 -20.09 -5.65 28.93
CA GLY A 68 -20.76 -6.87 29.40
C GLY A 68 -21.73 -7.48 28.37
N GLN A 69 -22.11 -6.71 27.36
CA GLN A 69 -22.96 -7.18 26.26
C GLN A 69 -22.22 -7.54 24.99
N LEU A 70 -20.89 -7.31 24.94
CA LEU A 70 -20.12 -7.53 23.73
C LEU A 70 -19.60 -8.96 23.63
N ASP A 71 -19.82 -9.61 22.49
CA ASP A 71 -19.13 -10.82 22.09
C ASP A 71 -17.73 -10.52 21.52
N TYR A 72 -17.60 -9.40 20.78
CA TYR A 72 -16.35 -8.96 20.14
C TYR A 72 -16.26 -7.44 20.10
N LEU A 73 -15.02 -6.95 20.03
CA LEU A 73 -14.71 -5.59 19.63
C LEU A 73 -13.82 -5.65 18.39
N VAL A 74 -14.23 -5.03 17.27
CA VAL A 74 -13.43 -4.90 16.05
C VAL A 74 -12.86 -3.51 15.96
N THR A 75 -11.52 -3.39 15.84
CA THR A 75 -10.84 -2.09 15.80
C THR A 75 -10.30 -1.77 14.41
N SER A 76 -10.43 -0.49 14.02
CA SER A 76 -9.79 0.05 12.82
C SER A 76 -8.29 0.29 13.04
N PRO A 77 -7.43 0.16 12.03
CA PRO A 77 -5.97 0.35 12.15
C PRO A 77 -5.54 1.74 12.62
N GLY A 78 -6.41 2.74 12.45
CA GLY A 78 -6.16 4.11 12.91
C GLY A 78 -6.28 4.31 14.41
N VAL A 79 -6.96 3.41 15.12
CA VAL A 79 -7.12 3.46 16.57
C VAL A 79 -5.83 2.96 17.23
N ARG A 80 -5.28 3.75 18.15
CA ARG A 80 -4.04 3.39 18.86
C ARG A 80 -4.29 2.21 19.80
N ARG A 81 -3.32 1.33 19.92
CA ARG A 81 -3.38 0.17 20.80
C ARG A 81 -3.62 0.54 22.27
N ASP A 82 -3.08 1.67 22.72
CA ASP A 82 -3.23 2.21 24.08
C ASP A 82 -4.54 3.01 24.29
N ALA A 83 -5.44 3.07 23.29
CA ALA A 83 -6.73 3.76 23.44
C ALA A 83 -7.56 3.13 24.55
N ALA A 84 -8.11 3.97 25.46
CA ALA A 84 -8.86 3.51 26.65
C ALA A 84 -9.95 2.50 26.29
N VAL A 85 -10.72 2.73 25.21
CA VAL A 85 -11.80 1.84 24.76
C VAL A 85 -11.30 0.42 24.45
N LEU A 86 -10.06 0.26 23.94
CA LEU A 86 -9.48 -1.06 23.67
C LEU A 86 -8.94 -1.71 24.95
N GLN A 87 -8.30 -0.91 25.81
CA GLN A 87 -7.78 -1.38 27.11
C GLN A 87 -8.89 -1.82 28.05
N ASP A 88 -9.99 -1.08 28.08
CA ASP A 88 -11.19 -1.42 28.87
C ASP A 88 -11.85 -2.71 28.35
N ALA A 89 -11.91 -2.93 27.03
CA ALA A 89 -12.38 -4.17 26.44
C ALA A 89 -11.52 -5.37 26.86
N VAL A 90 -10.19 -5.22 26.80
CA VAL A 90 -9.24 -6.24 27.26
C VAL A 90 -9.42 -6.53 28.75
N ALA A 91 -9.57 -5.49 29.59
CA ALA A 91 -9.80 -5.64 31.02
C ALA A 91 -11.14 -6.32 31.33
N ALA A 92 -12.15 -6.12 30.49
CA ALA A 92 -13.45 -6.79 30.57
C ALA A 92 -13.47 -8.20 29.96
N ASN A 93 -12.31 -8.72 29.47
CA ASN A 93 -12.18 -9.99 28.76
C ASN A 93 -13.02 -10.08 27.47
N VAL A 94 -13.30 -8.95 26.81
CA VAL A 94 -13.90 -8.92 25.47
C VAL A 94 -12.79 -9.15 24.43
N PRO A 95 -12.92 -10.14 23.54
CA PRO A 95 -11.95 -10.35 22.46
C PRO A 95 -11.87 -9.14 21.53
N VAL A 96 -10.68 -8.56 21.42
CA VAL A 96 -10.38 -7.44 20.50
C VAL A 96 -9.78 -8.01 19.22
N LEU A 97 -10.39 -7.73 18.08
CA LEU A 97 -10.00 -8.17 16.76
C LEU A 97 -9.60 -6.96 15.91
N GLY A 98 -8.51 -7.06 15.15
CA GLY A 98 -8.27 -6.14 14.05
C GLY A 98 -9.26 -6.36 12.90
N GLU A 99 -9.46 -5.38 12.05
CA GLU A 99 -10.28 -5.52 10.84
C GLU A 99 -9.84 -6.72 10.00
N ILE A 100 -8.51 -6.96 9.87
CA ILE A 100 -7.98 -8.08 9.08
C ILE A 100 -8.23 -9.45 9.73
N GLU A 101 -8.28 -9.52 11.05
CA GLU A 101 -8.66 -10.73 11.78
C GLU A 101 -10.15 -11.05 11.54
N ALA A 102 -11.01 -10.03 11.64
CA ALA A 102 -12.43 -10.18 11.33
C ALA A 102 -12.66 -10.59 9.87
N ALA A 103 -11.89 -10.00 8.95
CA ALA A 103 -11.90 -10.37 7.53
C ALA A 103 -11.51 -11.83 7.30
N TYR A 104 -10.43 -12.29 7.94
CA TYR A 104 -9.97 -13.67 7.83
C TYR A 104 -11.04 -14.67 8.30
N ARG A 105 -11.71 -14.38 9.42
CA ARG A 105 -12.75 -15.26 10.00
C ARG A 105 -13.97 -15.42 9.11
N ILE A 106 -14.22 -14.49 8.19
CA ILE A 106 -15.33 -14.58 7.23
C ILE A 106 -14.86 -14.97 5.83
N ALA A 107 -13.57 -14.92 5.54
CA ALA A 107 -13.04 -15.21 4.20
C ALA A 107 -13.33 -16.66 3.79
N ARG A 108 -13.81 -16.84 2.55
CA ARG A 108 -13.95 -18.15 1.90
C ARG A 108 -12.83 -18.41 0.91
N ALA A 109 -12.36 -17.33 0.27
CA ALA A 109 -11.23 -17.37 -0.64
C ALA A 109 -9.91 -17.32 0.12
N PRO A 110 -8.85 -17.96 -0.39
CA PRO A 110 -7.52 -17.88 0.18
C PRO A 110 -7.00 -16.43 0.15
N ILE A 111 -6.31 -16.03 1.23
CA ILE A 111 -5.67 -14.73 1.36
C ILE A 111 -4.17 -14.87 1.09
N LEU A 112 -3.62 -14.04 0.21
CA LEU A 112 -2.18 -13.88 -0.01
C LEU A 112 -1.78 -12.52 0.60
N ALA A 113 -1.00 -12.54 1.68
CA ALA A 113 -0.74 -11.37 2.51
C ALA A 113 0.66 -10.80 2.30
N ILE A 114 0.77 -9.48 2.18
CA ILE A 114 2.02 -8.77 1.91
C ILE A 114 2.22 -7.69 2.97
N THR A 115 3.37 -7.72 3.64
CA THR A 115 3.81 -6.63 4.51
C THR A 115 5.25 -6.20 4.17
N GLY A 116 5.72 -5.14 4.77
CA GLY A 116 7.04 -4.54 4.57
C GLY A 116 6.99 -3.04 4.86
N THR A 117 8.12 -2.38 4.89
CA THR A 117 8.16 -0.91 4.96
C THR A 117 7.81 -0.34 3.60
N ASN A 118 8.46 -0.77 2.54
CA ASN A 118 8.28 -0.30 1.16
C ASN A 118 7.84 -1.41 0.21
N GLY A 119 7.34 -1.04 -0.97
CA GLY A 119 7.03 -1.99 -2.05
C GLY A 119 5.67 -2.68 -1.98
N LYS A 120 4.99 -2.69 -0.84
CA LYS A 120 3.73 -3.42 -0.59
C LYS A 120 2.68 -3.25 -1.70
N THR A 121 2.32 -2.02 -2.01
CA THR A 121 1.28 -1.72 -3.02
C THR A 121 1.68 -2.21 -4.41
N THR A 122 2.95 -1.96 -4.81
CA THR A 122 3.46 -2.41 -6.11
C THR A 122 3.43 -3.93 -6.20
N THR A 123 3.89 -4.63 -5.16
CA THR A 123 3.88 -6.10 -5.09
C THR A 123 2.46 -6.65 -5.08
N ALA A 124 1.53 -6.03 -4.33
CA ALA A 124 0.13 -6.45 -4.29
C ALA A 124 -0.56 -6.32 -5.66
N VAL A 125 -0.32 -5.22 -6.37
CA VAL A 125 -0.88 -5.03 -7.72
C VAL A 125 -0.24 -5.98 -8.72
N LEU A 126 1.11 -6.13 -8.70
CA LEU A 126 1.82 -7.11 -9.53
C LEU A 126 1.26 -8.53 -9.34
N LEU A 127 1.14 -8.96 -8.09
CA LEU A 127 0.57 -10.28 -7.76
C LEU A 127 -0.87 -10.39 -8.26
N GLY A 128 -1.69 -9.38 -8.02
CA GLY A 128 -3.07 -9.36 -8.51
C GLY A 128 -3.16 -9.50 -10.03
N GLU A 129 -2.31 -8.82 -10.77
CA GLU A 129 -2.25 -8.93 -12.23
C GLU A 129 -1.72 -10.31 -12.71
N MET A 130 -0.76 -10.90 -11.99
CA MET A 130 -0.26 -12.26 -12.27
C MET A 130 -1.37 -13.32 -12.08
N LEU A 131 -2.15 -13.20 -11.01
CA LEU A 131 -3.30 -14.08 -10.74
C LEU A 131 -4.39 -13.92 -11.80
N LYS A 132 -4.75 -12.68 -12.16
CA LYS A 132 -5.70 -12.40 -13.24
C LYS A 132 -5.24 -12.92 -14.60
N ALA A 133 -3.94 -12.75 -14.92
CA ALA A 133 -3.36 -13.28 -16.16
C ALA A 133 -3.41 -14.81 -16.21
N ALA A 134 -3.44 -15.48 -15.05
CA ALA A 134 -3.64 -16.92 -14.92
C ALA A 134 -5.12 -17.33 -14.94
N GLY A 135 -6.06 -16.38 -15.11
CA GLY A 135 -7.50 -16.64 -15.13
C GLY A 135 -8.15 -16.80 -13.76
N ILE A 136 -7.46 -16.39 -12.68
CA ILE A 136 -7.98 -16.45 -11.32
C ILE A 136 -8.71 -15.14 -11.01
N GLU A 137 -9.98 -15.22 -10.59
CA GLU A 137 -10.71 -14.06 -10.08
C GLU A 137 -10.00 -13.52 -8.83
N THR A 138 -9.68 -12.21 -8.82
CA THR A 138 -8.78 -11.66 -7.81
C THR A 138 -9.32 -10.36 -7.22
N TYR A 139 -9.38 -10.32 -5.90
CA TYR A 139 -9.73 -9.15 -5.09
C TYR A 139 -8.49 -8.59 -4.43
N ILE A 140 -8.28 -7.29 -4.50
CA ILE A 140 -7.15 -6.62 -3.84
C ILE A 140 -7.69 -5.78 -2.69
N GLY A 141 -7.14 -5.98 -1.48
CA GLY A 141 -7.66 -5.32 -0.28
C GLY A 141 -6.61 -4.99 0.79
N GLY A 142 -7.08 -4.42 1.90
CA GLY A 142 -6.27 -4.08 3.07
C GLY A 142 -5.85 -2.61 3.11
N ASN A 143 -4.59 -2.35 3.47
CA ASN A 143 -4.03 -1.01 3.66
C ASN A 143 -3.73 -0.27 2.33
N ILE A 144 -4.19 -0.78 1.25
CA ILE A 144 -3.87 -0.27 -0.08
C ILE A 144 -4.70 0.97 -0.41
N ALA A 145 -4.05 2.01 -0.90
CA ALA A 145 -4.67 3.20 -1.43
C ALA A 145 -4.43 3.25 -2.95
N ALA A 146 -5.13 2.41 -3.70
CA ALA A 146 -4.98 2.28 -5.15
C ALA A 146 -6.34 2.42 -5.86
N GLY A 147 -7.01 3.56 -5.64
CA GLY A 147 -8.25 3.90 -6.32
C GLY A 147 -9.36 2.85 -6.17
N ASP A 148 -10.14 2.68 -7.20
CA ASP A 148 -11.24 1.70 -7.27
C ASP A 148 -10.77 0.22 -7.24
N ILE A 149 -9.45 -0.02 -7.35
CA ILE A 149 -8.87 -1.37 -7.40
C ILE A 149 -8.84 -2.01 -6.01
N ALA A 150 -8.86 -1.20 -4.94
CA ALA A 150 -8.62 -1.67 -3.60
C ALA A 150 -9.72 -1.30 -2.59
N MET A 151 -10.08 -2.24 -1.76
CA MET A 151 -11.11 -2.12 -0.73
C MET A 151 -10.58 -2.56 0.64
N PRO A 152 -11.25 -2.22 1.76
CA PRO A 152 -10.96 -2.83 3.07
C PRO A 152 -10.99 -4.34 2.98
N LEU A 153 -10.10 -5.03 3.73
CA LEU A 153 -9.95 -6.48 3.59
C LEU A 153 -11.25 -7.22 3.92
N ILE A 154 -12.00 -6.75 4.91
CA ILE A 154 -13.29 -7.34 5.29
C ILE A 154 -14.31 -7.32 4.14
N LYS A 155 -14.28 -6.29 3.31
CA LYS A 155 -15.15 -6.19 2.14
C LYS A 155 -14.71 -7.15 1.03
N ALA A 156 -13.41 -7.25 0.78
CA ALA A 156 -12.85 -8.25 -0.13
C ALA A 156 -13.19 -9.68 0.33
N ALA A 157 -13.04 -9.97 1.62
CA ALA A 157 -13.35 -11.26 2.21
C ALA A 157 -14.84 -11.64 2.11
N TYR A 158 -15.73 -10.66 2.23
CA TYR A 158 -17.17 -10.87 2.09
C TYR A 158 -17.58 -11.16 0.64
N LEU A 159 -16.99 -10.44 -0.32
CA LEU A 159 -17.36 -10.52 -1.75
C LEU A 159 -16.72 -11.71 -2.48
N ALA A 160 -15.48 -12.07 -2.12
CA ALA A 160 -14.71 -13.08 -2.84
C ALA A 160 -15.34 -14.49 -2.71
N PRO A 161 -15.68 -15.16 -3.84
CA PRO A 161 -16.12 -16.54 -3.82
C PRO A 161 -14.94 -17.50 -3.50
N PRO A 162 -15.20 -18.76 -3.10
CA PRO A 162 -14.15 -19.68 -2.65
C PRO A 162 -13.04 -19.97 -3.68
N GLU A 163 -13.37 -19.88 -4.97
CA GLU A 163 -12.47 -20.10 -6.09
C GLU A 163 -11.62 -18.88 -6.48
N ALA A 164 -11.93 -17.72 -5.91
CA ALA A 164 -11.15 -16.51 -6.10
C ALA A 164 -9.90 -16.48 -5.20
N ALA A 165 -9.06 -15.47 -5.39
CA ALA A 165 -7.95 -15.15 -4.51
C ALA A 165 -8.09 -13.72 -3.96
N ILE A 166 -7.65 -13.51 -2.71
CA ILE A 166 -7.60 -12.20 -2.07
C ILE A 166 -6.13 -11.83 -1.88
N VAL A 167 -5.68 -10.75 -2.50
CA VAL A 167 -4.35 -10.17 -2.27
C VAL A 167 -4.49 -9.05 -1.25
N ALA A 168 -3.80 -9.19 -0.10
CA ALA A 168 -3.93 -8.29 1.03
C ALA A 168 -2.63 -7.52 1.30
N GLU A 169 -2.65 -6.20 1.13
CA GLU A 169 -1.60 -5.32 1.66
C GLU A 169 -1.86 -5.07 3.15
N ILE A 170 -0.87 -5.37 4.01
CA ILE A 170 -1.04 -5.31 5.46
C ILE A 170 0.03 -4.43 6.10
N SER A 171 -0.40 -3.48 6.96
CA SER A 171 0.46 -2.63 7.78
C SER A 171 0.83 -3.28 9.11
N SER A 172 1.87 -2.76 9.80
CA SER A 172 2.22 -3.21 11.17
C SER A 172 1.06 -3.03 12.15
N PHE A 173 0.33 -1.91 12.06
CA PHE A 173 -0.82 -1.63 12.94
C PHE A 173 -1.97 -2.63 12.79
N GLN A 174 -2.20 -3.15 11.59
CA GLN A 174 -3.22 -4.18 11.35
C GLN A 174 -2.82 -5.51 11.99
N LEU A 175 -1.53 -5.83 12.00
CA LEU A 175 -1.00 -7.06 12.60
C LEU A 175 -0.99 -7.06 14.14
N GLU A 176 -1.17 -5.91 14.80
CA GLU A 176 -1.21 -5.83 16.27
C GLU A 176 -2.35 -6.63 16.89
N TRP A 177 -3.48 -6.76 16.20
CA TRP A 177 -4.71 -7.36 16.71
C TRP A 177 -5.16 -8.58 15.91
N ILE A 178 -4.19 -9.42 15.50
CA ILE A 178 -4.45 -10.76 14.94
C ILE A 178 -4.37 -11.82 16.06
N SER A 179 -5.04 -12.94 15.85
CA SER A 179 -4.98 -14.11 16.73
C SER A 179 -4.99 -15.42 15.94
N THR A 180 -5.84 -15.52 14.93
CA THR A 180 -5.98 -16.72 14.07
C THR A 180 -5.71 -16.40 12.60
N PHE A 181 -5.44 -15.14 12.26
CA PHE A 181 -5.14 -14.72 10.91
C PHE A 181 -4.02 -15.58 10.31
N ARG A 182 -4.36 -16.33 9.28
CA ARG A 182 -3.47 -17.26 8.59
C ARG A 182 -3.64 -17.13 7.08
N PRO A 183 -2.78 -16.35 6.41
CA PRO A 183 -2.79 -16.29 4.96
C PRO A 183 -2.30 -17.60 4.34
N LYS A 184 -2.76 -17.90 3.11
CA LYS A 184 -2.29 -19.08 2.35
C LYS A 184 -0.84 -18.92 1.90
N VAL A 185 -0.42 -17.68 1.62
CA VAL A 185 0.95 -17.27 1.31
C VAL A 185 1.20 -15.95 2.01
N ALA A 186 2.31 -15.78 2.69
CA ALA A 186 2.70 -14.53 3.34
C ALA A 186 4.05 -14.02 2.82
N ALA A 187 4.19 -12.71 2.66
CA ALA A 187 5.44 -12.08 2.27
C ALA A 187 5.81 -10.90 3.17
N LEU A 188 7.10 -10.84 3.55
CA LEU A 188 7.73 -9.68 4.19
C LEU A 188 8.84 -9.18 3.26
N LEU A 189 8.59 -8.01 2.63
CA LEU A 189 9.43 -7.50 1.54
C LEU A 189 10.74 -6.89 2.03
N ASN A 190 10.65 -6.07 3.06
CA ASN A 190 11.79 -5.36 3.65
C ASN A 190 11.35 -4.74 4.98
N ILE A 191 12.33 -4.40 5.83
CA ILE A 191 12.11 -3.65 7.06
C ILE A 191 13.15 -2.53 7.12
N SER A 192 12.68 -1.30 7.31
CA SER A 192 13.51 -0.14 7.60
C SER A 192 12.80 0.78 8.58
N PRO A 193 13.49 1.64 9.34
CA PRO A 193 12.85 2.51 10.32
C PRO A 193 11.72 3.34 9.72
N ASP A 194 10.54 3.23 10.33
CA ASP A 194 9.32 3.95 9.96
C ASP A 194 8.41 4.05 11.19
N HIS A 195 7.43 4.96 11.19
CA HIS A 195 6.41 5.10 12.23
C HIS A 195 6.92 5.26 13.67
N GLY A 196 8.11 5.85 13.89
CA GLY A 196 8.72 6.05 15.21
C GLY A 196 7.93 6.98 16.15
N ASP A 197 6.86 7.59 15.67
CA ASP A 197 5.88 8.36 16.46
C ASP A 197 4.83 7.47 17.16
N ARG A 198 4.68 6.21 16.75
CA ARG A 198 3.61 5.29 17.22
C ARG A 198 4.11 3.97 17.77
N GLN A 199 5.23 3.47 17.28
CA GLN A 199 5.83 2.18 17.66
C GLN A 199 7.34 2.35 17.86
N THR A 200 7.94 1.65 18.84
CA THR A 200 9.40 1.49 18.87
C THR A 200 9.85 0.63 17.69
N TRP A 201 11.15 0.64 17.41
CA TRP A 201 11.72 -0.20 16.35
C TRP A 201 11.39 -1.69 16.56
N GLU A 202 11.56 -2.17 17.80
CA GLU A 202 11.30 -3.54 18.22
C GLU A 202 9.82 -3.91 18.05
N GLU A 203 8.91 -3.04 18.48
CA GLU A 203 7.46 -3.22 18.31
C GLU A 203 7.07 -3.27 16.84
N TYR A 204 7.68 -2.41 16.02
CA TYR A 204 7.40 -2.35 14.58
C TYR A 204 7.85 -3.62 13.85
N VAL A 205 9.07 -4.12 14.15
CA VAL A 205 9.59 -5.37 13.59
C VAL A 205 8.74 -6.54 14.06
N ALA A 206 8.49 -6.65 15.38
CA ALA A 206 7.68 -7.72 15.96
C ALA A 206 6.26 -7.75 15.35
N ALA A 207 5.63 -6.58 15.19
CA ALA A 207 4.30 -6.49 14.60
C ALA A 207 4.28 -7.03 13.15
N LYS A 208 5.27 -6.67 12.31
CA LYS A 208 5.34 -7.19 10.92
C LYS A 208 5.60 -8.69 10.86
N TRP A 209 6.43 -9.19 11.78
CA TRP A 209 6.75 -10.61 11.86
C TRP A 209 5.54 -11.49 12.14
N ARG A 210 4.55 -10.97 12.85
CA ARG A 210 3.30 -11.67 13.14
C ARG A 210 2.52 -12.14 11.91
N ILE A 211 2.84 -11.65 10.70
CA ILE A 211 2.22 -12.12 9.47
C ILE A 211 2.43 -13.63 9.25
N PHE A 212 3.49 -14.20 9.86
CA PHE A 212 3.84 -15.62 9.78
C PHE A 212 3.37 -16.43 11.00
N GLU A 213 2.84 -15.79 12.04
CA GLU A 213 2.57 -16.35 13.37
C GLU A 213 1.72 -17.64 13.33
N ASN A 214 0.78 -17.74 12.43
CA ASN A 214 -0.15 -18.85 12.33
C ASN A 214 0.05 -19.73 11.09
N LEU A 215 1.11 -19.52 10.30
CA LEU A 215 1.40 -20.36 9.16
C LEU A 215 1.74 -21.78 9.58
N LEU A 216 1.34 -22.75 8.76
CA LEU A 216 1.70 -24.16 8.95
C LEU A 216 3.03 -24.48 8.25
N GLU A 217 3.61 -25.63 8.59
CA GLU A 217 4.93 -26.07 8.13
C GLU A 217 5.08 -26.13 6.61
N ASP A 218 3.99 -26.38 5.88
CA ASP A 218 3.96 -26.45 4.42
C ASP A 218 3.51 -25.15 3.73
N GLU A 219 3.08 -24.14 4.50
CA GLU A 219 2.61 -22.87 3.94
C GLU A 219 3.78 -21.91 3.67
N PRO A 220 3.80 -21.24 2.50
CA PRO A 220 4.94 -20.42 2.10
C PRO A 220 5.07 -19.10 2.88
N ALA A 221 6.25 -18.89 3.48
CA ALA A 221 6.72 -17.62 4.04
C ALA A 221 7.80 -17.04 3.13
N ILE A 222 7.50 -15.91 2.44
CA ILE A 222 8.37 -15.31 1.44
C ILE A 222 9.10 -14.12 2.05
N LEU A 223 10.43 -14.15 2.05
CA LEU A 223 11.28 -13.16 2.68
C LEU A 223 12.35 -12.65 1.71
N SER A 224 12.70 -11.37 1.82
CA SER A 224 13.87 -10.87 1.13
C SER A 224 15.15 -11.44 1.76
N GLU A 225 16.16 -11.67 0.92
CA GLU A 225 17.49 -12.07 1.34
C GLU A 225 18.08 -11.13 2.41
N GLU A 226 17.87 -9.82 2.24
CA GLU A 226 18.32 -8.80 3.18
C GLU A 226 17.82 -9.06 4.61
N ILE A 227 16.55 -9.48 4.76
CA ILE A 227 15.98 -9.83 6.06
C ILE A 227 16.63 -11.08 6.64
N LEU A 228 16.90 -12.08 5.80
CA LEU A 228 17.49 -13.34 6.24
C LEU A 228 18.96 -13.21 6.65
N GLU A 229 19.69 -12.25 6.09
CA GLU A 229 21.12 -12.02 6.36
C GLU A 229 21.43 -11.08 7.52
N THR A 230 20.51 -10.16 7.84
CA THR A 230 20.80 -9.13 8.83
C THR A 230 20.79 -9.73 10.23
N ARG A 231 21.94 -9.65 10.95
CA ARG A 231 22.06 -10.14 12.33
C ARG A 231 21.04 -9.54 13.29
N GLU A 232 20.67 -8.28 13.08
CA GLU A 232 19.60 -7.61 13.84
C GLU A 232 18.27 -8.31 13.71
N TYR A 233 17.95 -8.79 12.50
CA TYR A 233 16.71 -9.55 12.25
C TYR A 233 16.84 -11.00 12.68
N GLY A 234 18.03 -11.58 12.64
CA GLY A 234 18.32 -12.91 13.18
C GLY A 234 18.04 -13.01 14.68
N GLU A 235 18.43 -12.00 15.47
CA GLU A 235 18.09 -11.92 16.90
C GLU A 235 16.57 -11.83 17.10
N PHE A 236 15.84 -11.12 16.23
CA PHE A 236 14.37 -11.05 16.26
C PHE A 236 13.72 -12.38 15.87
N ILE A 237 14.26 -13.11 14.91
CA ILE A 237 13.78 -14.46 14.54
C ILE A 237 13.85 -15.40 15.76
N GLU A 238 14.91 -15.33 16.55
CA GLU A 238 15.05 -16.11 17.80
C GLU A 238 14.05 -15.65 18.88
N VAL A 239 13.72 -14.37 18.95
CA VAL A 239 12.79 -13.80 19.93
C VAL A 239 11.32 -14.06 19.60
N VAL A 240 10.96 -14.09 18.32
CA VAL A 240 9.55 -14.29 17.87
C VAL A 240 9.22 -15.76 17.66
N GLY A 241 10.22 -16.64 17.77
CA GLY A 241 10.11 -18.09 17.56
C GLY A 241 10.38 -18.49 16.11
N ASP A 242 10.69 -19.77 15.92
CA ASP A 242 10.90 -20.33 14.59
C ASP A 242 9.66 -20.15 13.72
N ILE A 243 9.85 -19.62 12.51
CA ILE A 243 8.82 -19.70 11.48
C ILE A 243 8.65 -21.20 11.18
N GLN A 244 7.53 -21.77 11.58
CA GLN A 244 7.21 -23.15 11.27
C GLN A 244 6.81 -23.36 9.79
N ALA A 245 6.83 -22.30 9.00
CA ALA A 245 6.43 -22.25 7.60
C ALA A 245 7.58 -22.64 6.65
N ALA A 246 7.23 -22.96 5.42
CA ALA A 246 8.19 -23.19 4.36
C ALA A 246 8.79 -21.85 3.89
N VAL A 247 10.04 -21.56 4.25
CA VAL A 247 10.71 -20.30 3.88
C VAL A 247 11.12 -20.35 2.41
N TRP A 248 10.69 -19.32 1.66
CA TRP A 248 11.09 -19.01 0.30
C TRP A 248 11.79 -17.67 0.31
N ALA A 249 12.85 -17.51 -0.47
CA ALA A 249 13.64 -16.29 -0.46
C ALA A 249 13.67 -15.61 -1.83
N PHE A 250 13.84 -14.30 -1.83
CA PHE A 250 14.14 -13.54 -3.05
C PHE A 250 15.24 -12.52 -2.80
N GLY A 251 16.06 -12.25 -3.82
CA GLY A 251 17.14 -11.28 -3.68
C GLY A 251 18.03 -11.17 -4.91
N ARG A 252 19.23 -10.64 -4.70
CA ARG A 252 20.24 -10.45 -5.72
C ARG A 252 21.21 -11.63 -5.72
N ASP A 253 21.63 -12.04 -6.89
CA ASP A 253 22.59 -13.13 -7.13
C ASP A 253 22.12 -14.51 -6.64
N LYS A 254 22.66 -15.57 -7.24
CA LYS A 254 22.30 -16.95 -6.90
C LYS A 254 22.99 -17.40 -5.63
N ARG A 255 22.22 -17.86 -4.64
CA ARG A 255 22.72 -18.41 -3.38
C ARG A 255 22.51 -19.91 -3.27
N ALA A 256 23.58 -20.61 -2.93
CA ALA A 256 23.57 -22.06 -2.87
C ALA A 256 22.72 -22.63 -1.72
N GLU A 257 22.60 -21.90 -0.62
CA GLU A 257 21.82 -22.27 0.56
C GLU A 257 20.30 -22.28 0.33
N PHE A 258 19.82 -21.52 -0.68
CA PHE A 258 18.39 -21.42 -1.02
C PHE A 258 18.02 -22.21 -2.29
N ASN A 259 18.79 -23.24 -2.65
CA ASN A 259 18.70 -23.96 -3.92
C ASN A 259 17.31 -24.44 -4.36
N ASP A 260 16.35 -24.47 -3.46
CA ASP A 260 15.08 -25.16 -3.66
C ASP A 260 13.86 -24.24 -3.83
N ARG A 261 13.96 -22.98 -3.32
CA ARG A 261 12.84 -22.03 -3.27
C ARG A 261 13.38 -20.60 -3.22
N TYR A 262 13.93 -20.14 -4.33
CA TYR A 262 14.59 -18.84 -4.39
C TYR A 262 14.41 -18.16 -5.74
N ALA A 263 13.90 -16.93 -5.74
CA ALA A 263 13.89 -16.05 -6.89
C ALA A 263 15.05 -15.07 -6.81
N TRP A 264 15.81 -14.92 -7.89
CA TRP A 264 16.96 -14.05 -7.88
C TRP A 264 17.14 -13.30 -9.21
N TYR A 265 17.92 -12.23 -9.19
CA TYR A 265 18.28 -11.49 -10.38
C TYR A 265 19.78 -11.19 -10.43
N ASP A 266 20.29 -11.03 -11.64
CA ASP A 266 21.63 -10.53 -11.91
C ASP A 266 21.60 -9.29 -12.81
N GLU A 267 22.73 -8.96 -13.42
CA GLU A 267 22.81 -7.84 -14.37
C GLU A 267 21.98 -8.05 -15.65
N TYR A 268 21.67 -9.30 -15.99
CA TYR A 268 21.10 -9.70 -17.28
C TYR A 268 19.64 -10.17 -17.20
N ALA A 269 19.24 -10.85 -16.11
CA ALA A 269 17.97 -11.57 -16.07
C ALA A 269 17.40 -11.76 -14.66
N LEU A 270 16.12 -12.16 -14.62
CA LEU A 270 15.38 -12.60 -13.45
C LEU A 270 15.15 -14.10 -13.57
N TYR A 271 15.28 -14.81 -12.45
CA TYR A 271 15.21 -16.26 -12.36
C TYR A 271 14.26 -16.69 -11.24
N LEU A 272 13.58 -17.80 -11.45
CA LEU A 272 12.73 -18.45 -10.45
C LEU A 272 13.22 -19.88 -10.28
N VAL A 273 13.46 -20.31 -9.04
CA VAL A 273 13.91 -21.69 -8.73
C VAL A 273 12.83 -22.35 -7.88
N GLY A 274 12.32 -23.49 -8.33
CA GLY A 274 11.40 -24.33 -7.57
C GLY A 274 11.84 -25.79 -7.62
N LYS A 275 11.60 -26.55 -6.54
CA LYS A 275 11.85 -28.00 -6.57
C LYS A 275 10.87 -28.71 -7.49
N PRO A 276 11.33 -29.68 -8.31
CA PRO A 276 10.47 -30.55 -9.12
C PRO A 276 9.39 -31.27 -8.31
N GLU A 277 9.64 -31.55 -7.04
CA GLU A 277 8.69 -32.21 -6.14
C GLU A 277 7.44 -31.37 -5.85
N PHE A 278 7.59 -30.03 -5.81
CA PHE A 278 6.49 -29.10 -5.59
C PHE A 278 5.97 -28.48 -6.91
N MET A 279 6.80 -28.52 -7.96
CA MET A 279 6.51 -27.94 -9.27
C MET A 279 6.99 -28.88 -10.39
N PRO A 280 6.38 -30.08 -10.54
CA PRO A 280 6.83 -31.11 -11.50
C PRO A 280 6.77 -30.65 -12.96
N TRP A 281 6.13 -29.53 -13.22
CA TRP A 281 5.96 -28.90 -14.52
C TRP A 281 6.99 -27.79 -14.83
N MET A 282 7.86 -27.45 -13.85
CA MET A 282 8.86 -26.38 -14.02
C MET A 282 10.14 -26.93 -14.69
N PRO A 283 10.61 -26.37 -15.82
CA PRO A 283 11.83 -26.80 -16.48
C PRO A 283 13.09 -26.48 -15.66
N ASP A 284 14.16 -27.23 -15.88
CA ASP A 284 15.45 -27.12 -15.18
C ASP A 284 16.16 -25.75 -15.34
N LEU A 285 15.66 -24.86 -16.16
CA LEU A 285 16.20 -23.50 -16.38
C LEU A 285 15.17 -22.46 -15.91
N PRO A 286 15.48 -21.78 -14.82
CA PRO A 286 14.55 -20.90 -14.12
C PRO A 286 14.48 -19.48 -14.69
N LEU A 287 14.86 -19.23 -15.95
CA LEU A 287 14.78 -17.90 -16.55
C LEU A 287 13.34 -17.41 -16.64
N LEU A 288 12.98 -16.43 -15.82
CA LEU A 288 11.71 -15.75 -15.92
C LEU A 288 11.69 -14.81 -17.13
N CYS A 289 12.61 -13.85 -17.17
CA CYS A 289 12.77 -12.91 -18.28
C CYS A 289 14.15 -12.24 -18.25
N LYS A 290 14.52 -11.61 -19.36
CA LYS A 290 15.70 -10.72 -19.36
C LYS A 290 15.36 -9.43 -18.62
N ARG A 291 16.33 -8.85 -17.94
CA ARG A 291 16.16 -7.58 -17.24
C ARG A 291 15.78 -6.43 -18.20
N SER A 292 16.28 -6.46 -19.45
CA SER A 292 15.91 -5.50 -20.48
C SER A 292 14.46 -5.60 -20.96
N GLU A 293 13.76 -6.69 -20.67
CA GLU A 293 12.35 -6.87 -21.01
C GLU A 293 11.42 -6.23 -19.94
N VAL A 294 11.94 -5.98 -18.70
CA VAL A 294 11.17 -5.38 -17.61
C VAL A 294 10.91 -3.91 -17.89
N LYS A 295 9.63 -3.52 -17.88
CA LYS A 295 9.20 -2.14 -18.13
C LYS A 295 9.24 -1.26 -16.89
N LEU A 296 9.04 -1.86 -15.71
CA LEU A 296 9.00 -1.15 -14.44
C LEU A 296 10.41 -0.73 -14.00
N PRO A 297 10.71 0.58 -13.86
CA PRO A 297 12.05 1.05 -13.57
C PRO A 297 12.46 0.84 -12.11
N GLY A 298 13.77 0.70 -11.85
CA GLY A 298 14.36 0.66 -10.52
C GLY A 298 14.61 -0.75 -9.98
N LEU A 299 15.74 -0.94 -9.27
CA LEU A 299 16.13 -2.22 -8.69
C LEU A 299 15.14 -2.74 -7.64
N HIS A 300 14.65 -1.85 -6.80
CA HIS A 300 13.61 -2.18 -5.81
C HIS A 300 12.33 -2.75 -6.45
N ASN A 301 12.05 -2.37 -7.70
CA ASN A 301 10.91 -2.94 -8.42
C ASN A 301 11.20 -4.32 -9.00
N ILE A 302 12.47 -4.63 -9.31
CA ILE A 302 12.87 -6.00 -9.62
C ILE A 302 12.58 -6.92 -8.42
N GLU A 303 12.92 -6.50 -7.21
CA GLU A 303 12.62 -7.24 -5.99
C GLU A 303 11.11 -7.37 -5.74
N ASN A 304 10.33 -6.31 -5.99
CA ASN A 304 8.86 -6.38 -5.92
C ASN A 304 8.29 -7.39 -6.93
N ILE A 305 8.86 -7.47 -8.16
CA ILE A 305 8.48 -8.46 -9.18
C ILE A 305 8.82 -9.87 -8.70
N LEU A 306 10.01 -10.09 -8.13
CA LEU A 306 10.43 -11.40 -7.64
C LEU A 306 9.54 -11.87 -6.48
N ALA A 307 9.27 -10.99 -5.51
CA ALA A 307 8.36 -11.31 -4.40
C ALA A 307 6.95 -11.68 -4.90
N ALA A 308 6.39 -10.90 -5.82
CA ALA A 308 5.09 -11.20 -6.42
C ALA A 308 5.12 -12.53 -7.21
N ALA A 309 6.20 -12.80 -7.94
CA ALA A 309 6.39 -14.02 -8.70
C ALA A 309 6.47 -15.26 -7.80
N GLU A 310 7.25 -15.19 -6.71
CA GLU A 310 7.34 -16.26 -5.71
C GLU A 310 5.97 -16.54 -5.05
N MET A 311 5.23 -15.48 -4.69
CA MET A 311 3.89 -15.63 -4.15
C MET A 311 2.92 -16.28 -5.16
N ALA A 312 2.98 -15.88 -6.43
CA ALA A 312 2.17 -16.45 -7.49
C ALA A 312 2.50 -17.92 -7.74
N LEU A 313 3.80 -18.28 -7.80
CA LEU A 313 4.26 -19.66 -7.91
C LEU A 313 3.82 -20.50 -6.71
N ALA A 314 4.00 -20.00 -5.49
CA ALA A 314 3.59 -20.66 -4.26
C ALA A 314 2.08 -20.90 -4.20
N PHE A 315 1.31 -20.05 -4.86
CA PHE A 315 -0.14 -20.22 -5.01
C PHE A 315 -0.53 -21.18 -6.15
N GLY A 316 0.43 -21.60 -6.99
CA GLY A 316 0.22 -22.55 -8.09
C GLY A 316 0.05 -21.92 -9.48
N VAL A 317 0.42 -20.67 -9.66
CA VAL A 317 0.42 -19.99 -10.98
C VAL A 317 1.60 -20.47 -11.82
N GLU A 318 1.36 -20.82 -13.08
CA GLU A 318 2.44 -21.20 -14.01
C GLU A 318 3.34 -20.02 -14.38
N PRO A 319 4.61 -20.22 -14.79
CA PRO A 319 5.55 -19.16 -15.15
C PRO A 319 5.10 -18.24 -16.29
N GLY A 320 4.27 -18.74 -17.22
CA GLY A 320 3.82 -17.97 -18.38
C GLY A 320 3.08 -16.67 -18.02
N PRO A 321 1.99 -16.72 -17.26
CA PRO A 321 1.29 -15.53 -16.73
C PRO A 321 2.20 -14.61 -15.90
N ILE A 322 3.09 -15.18 -15.07
CA ILE A 322 4.04 -14.42 -14.27
C ILE A 322 4.98 -13.63 -15.18
N ARG A 323 5.59 -14.29 -16.16
CA ARG A 323 6.46 -13.66 -17.16
C ARG A 323 5.73 -12.53 -17.93
N LEU A 324 4.49 -12.80 -18.36
CA LEU A 324 3.70 -11.82 -19.08
C LEU A 324 3.62 -10.51 -18.29
N VAL A 325 3.23 -10.59 -17.01
CA VAL A 325 3.10 -9.41 -16.16
C VAL A 325 4.46 -8.78 -15.86
N ALA A 326 5.48 -9.59 -15.53
CA ALA A 326 6.83 -9.08 -15.27
C ALA A 326 7.41 -8.24 -16.42
N THR A 327 7.04 -8.55 -17.67
CA THR A 327 7.54 -7.87 -18.87
C THR A 327 6.62 -6.78 -19.42
N THR A 328 5.36 -6.72 -18.99
CA THR A 328 4.38 -5.76 -19.52
C THR A 328 3.94 -4.72 -18.49
N PHE A 329 4.08 -4.99 -17.21
CA PHE A 329 3.65 -4.08 -16.15
C PHE A 329 4.52 -2.82 -16.10
N THR A 330 3.87 -1.66 -16.17
CA THR A 330 4.53 -0.35 -16.24
C THR A 330 4.45 0.46 -14.94
N GLY A 331 3.77 -0.07 -13.93
CA GLY A 331 3.58 0.59 -12.64
C GLY A 331 2.11 0.73 -12.24
N VAL A 332 1.90 1.21 -11.03
CA VAL A 332 0.55 1.51 -10.53
C VAL A 332 0.13 2.87 -11.07
N VAL A 333 -1.03 2.93 -11.71
CA VAL A 333 -1.59 4.17 -12.25
C VAL A 333 -1.69 5.22 -11.14
N HIS A 334 -1.32 6.46 -11.45
CA HIS A 334 -1.28 7.60 -10.53
C HIS A 334 -0.27 7.50 -9.36
N ARG A 335 0.64 6.53 -9.38
CA ARG A 335 1.70 6.36 -8.36
C ARG A 335 3.09 6.40 -9.00
N LEU A 336 3.74 7.58 -8.97
CA LEU A 336 5.00 7.86 -9.67
C LEU A 336 4.97 7.33 -11.11
N GLU A 337 3.81 7.39 -11.73
CA GLU A 337 3.52 6.91 -13.09
C GLU A 337 4.27 7.76 -14.11
N TYR A 338 5.15 7.15 -14.88
CA TYR A 338 5.75 7.83 -16.01
C TYR A 338 4.70 8.11 -17.09
N VAL A 339 4.58 9.36 -17.51
CA VAL A 339 3.60 9.79 -18.52
C VAL A 339 4.25 9.98 -19.87
N ALA A 340 5.28 10.81 -19.92
CA ALA A 340 5.99 11.12 -21.16
C ALA A 340 7.33 11.83 -20.91
N THR A 341 8.13 11.93 -21.97
CA THR A 341 9.25 12.87 -22.06
C THR A 341 8.96 13.87 -23.17
N VAL A 342 9.05 15.17 -22.89
CA VAL A 342 8.88 16.26 -23.84
C VAL A 342 10.08 17.20 -23.76
N GLY A 343 10.80 17.41 -24.86
CA GLY A 343 11.95 18.31 -24.89
C GLY A 343 13.06 17.97 -23.87
N GLY A 344 13.21 16.70 -23.49
CA GLY A 344 14.18 16.24 -22.48
C GLY A 344 13.70 16.43 -21.02
N VAL A 345 12.46 16.87 -20.79
CA VAL A 345 11.80 16.97 -19.48
C VAL A 345 10.89 15.76 -19.30
N ARG A 346 10.99 15.07 -18.16
CA ARG A 346 10.12 13.94 -17.81
C ARG A 346 8.87 14.42 -17.09
N TYR A 347 7.75 13.75 -17.35
CA TYR A 347 6.47 14.02 -16.68
C TYR A 347 6.05 12.79 -15.89
N ILE A 348 5.87 12.97 -14.58
CA ILE A 348 5.53 11.92 -13.63
C ILE A 348 4.21 12.27 -12.95
N ASN A 349 3.24 11.35 -13.02
CA ASN A 349 1.96 11.45 -12.36
C ASN A 349 1.99 10.71 -11.02
N ASN A 350 1.85 11.45 -9.93
CA ASN A 350 1.68 10.90 -8.60
C ASN A 350 0.44 11.51 -7.91
N SER A 351 -0.67 11.55 -8.64
CA SER A 351 -1.93 12.13 -8.17
C SER A 351 -2.46 11.46 -6.90
N MET A 352 -2.12 10.19 -6.66
CA MET A 352 -2.42 9.44 -5.44
C MET A 352 -1.75 10.02 -4.18
N CYS A 353 -0.77 10.90 -4.32
CA CYS A 353 -0.10 11.62 -3.23
C CYS A 353 -1.03 12.64 -2.59
N THR A 354 -1.83 12.25 -1.59
CA THR A 354 -2.88 13.09 -0.98
C THR A 354 -2.57 13.57 0.43
N ASN A 355 -1.33 13.40 0.92
CA ASN A 355 -0.87 13.87 2.23
C ASN A 355 0.61 14.25 2.21
N ALA A 356 1.06 14.94 3.28
CA ALA A 356 2.43 15.47 3.37
C ALA A 356 3.51 14.38 3.43
N ALA A 357 3.26 13.27 4.11
CA ALA A 357 4.23 12.15 4.20
C ALA A 357 4.46 11.49 2.83
N ALA A 358 3.38 11.23 2.08
CA ALA A 358 3.49 10.72 0.71
C ALA A 358 4.19 11.71 -0.23
N PHE A 359 3.99 13.01 -0.01
CA PHE A 359 4.65 14.08 -0.76
C PHE A 359 6.16 14.06 -0.55
N GLU A 360 6.63 14.05 0.71
CA GLU A 360 8.06 13.98 1.03
C GLU A 360 8.70 12.75 0.38
N LYS A 361 8.11 11.56 0.55
CA LYS A 361 8.60 10.32 -0.07
C LYS A 361 8.63 10.39 -1.61
N SER A 362 7.69 11.08 -2.22
CA SER A 362 7.67 11.29 -3.68
C SER A 362 8.82 12.17 -4.16
N LEU A 363 9.18 13.20 -3.37
CA LEU A 363 10.31 14.06 -3.69
C LEU A 363 11.65 13.32 -3.50
N GLU A 364 11.78 12.54 -2.43
CA GLU A 364 12.97 11.72 -2.15
C GLU A 364 13.22 10.65 -3.21
N ALA A 365 12.16 10.06 -3.77
CA ALA A 365 12.25 9.03 -4.81
C ALA A 365 12.83 9.53 -6.14
N LEU A 366 12.89 10.84 -6.35
CA LEU A 366 13.35 11.47 -7.59
C LEU A 366 14.56 12.39 -7.27
N PRO A 367 15.81 11.94 -7.46
CA PRO A 367 16.99 12.72 -7.06
C PRO A 367 17.28 13.94 -7.97
N GLU A 368 16.79 13.92 -9.20
CA GLU A 368 16.98 15.02 -10.16
C GLU A 368 16.22 16.28 -9.77
N PRO A 369 16.60 17.47 -10.32
CA PRO A 369 15.83 18.69 -10.16
C PRO A 369 14.40 18.50 -10.68
N LYS A 370 13.44 19.05 -9.98
CA LYS A 370 12.03 18.86 -10.31
C LYS A 370 11.20 20.14 -10.18
N VAL A 371 10.24 20.30 -11.07
CA VAL A 371 9.16 21.28 -10.93
C VAL A 371 7.94 20.52 -10.43
N VAL A 372 7.44 20.91 -9.27
CA VAL A 372 6.36 20.18 -8.58
C VAL A 372 5.05 20.91 -8.72
N ILE A 373 4.00 20.21 -9.12
CA ILE A 373 2.61 20.69 -9.08
C ILE A 373 1.96 20.12 -7.83
N ALA A 374 1.53 21.01 -6.91
CA ALA A 374 0.94 20.64 -5.62
C ALA A 374 -0.32 21.45 -5.28
N GLY A 375 -1.10 20.98 -4.29
CA GLY A 375 -2.29 21.66 -3.79
C GLY A 375 -3.59 20.90 -4.02
N GLY A 376 -4.68 21.50 -3.53
CA GLY A 376 -6.00 20.92 -3.38
C GLY A 376 -6.56 21.22 -1.99
N VAL A 377 -7.25 20.27 -1.35
CA VAL A 377 -7.73 20.37 0.04
C VAL A 377 -6.75 19.67 0.97
N PHE A 378 -6.04 20.41 1.80
CA PHE A 378 -5.15 19.83 2.81
C PHE A 378 -5.99 19.26 3.96
N LYS A 379 -5.77 17.96 4.27
CA LYS A 379 -6.62 17.21 5.22
C LYS A 379 -6.21 17.37 6.71
N GLY A 380 -5.39 18.36 7.01
CA GLY A 380 -4.86 18.58 8.36
C GLY A 380 -3.41 18.07 8.51
N GLY A 381 -2.80 18.42 9.64
CA GLY A 381 -1.37 18.25 9.87
C GLY A 381 -0.62 19.58 9.75
N ASP A 382 0.70 19.55 9.93
CA ASP A 382 1.52 20.74 9.82
C ASP A 382 1.97 20.99 8.37
N VAL A 383 1.51 22.08 7.79
CA VAL A 383 1.92 22.52 6.45
C VAL A 383 3.43 22.83 6.38
N ALA A 384 4.07 23.12 7.53
CA ALA A 384 5.52 23.34 7.61
C ALA A 384 6.31 22.10 7.17
N THR A 385 5.86 20.89 7.48
CA THR A 385 6.49 19.64 7.02
C THR A 385 6.57 19.55 5.49
N LEU A 386 5.52 20.02 4.79
CA LEU A 386 5.52 20.08 3.33
C LEU A 386 6.54 21.09 2.82
N ALA A 387 6.63 22.27 3.45
CA ALA A 387 7.59 23.30 3.10
C ALA A 387 9.05 22.83 3.30
N GLU A 388 9.34 22.16 4.42
CA GLU A 388 10.65 21.56 4.69
C GLU A 388 11.03 20.53 3.61
N ALA A 389 10.09 19.67 3.21
CA ALA A 389 10.31 18.68 2.16
C ALA A 389 10.65 19.36 0.82
N VAL A 390 9.99 20.47 0.47
CA VAL A 390 10.31 21.25 -0.74
C VAL A 390 11.74 21.80 -0.70
N VAL A 391 12.14 22.41 0.42
CA VAL A 391 13.50 22.98 0.59
C VAL A 391 14.58 21.90 0.51
N LYS A 392 14.35 20.74 1.11
CA LYS A 392 15.32 19.66 1.24
C LYS A 392 15.56 18.86 -0.06
N ASN A 393 14.57 18.77 -0.95
CA ASN A 393 14.51 17.76 -2.00
C ASN A 393 14.70 18.28 -3.43
N ASN A 394 15.60 19.22 -3.68
CA ASN A 394 15.98 19.69 -5.01
C ASN A 394 14.78 20.11 -5.90
N VAL A 395 13.81 20.81 -5.31
CA VAL A 395 12.68 21.38 -6.04
C VAL A 395 13.12 22.68 -6.70
N ARG A 396 13.08 22.74 -8.04
CA ARG A 396 13.44 23.93 -8.84
C ARG A 396 12.37 25.01 -8.74
N ALA A 397 11.11 24.60 -8.84
CA ALA A 397 9.95 25.48 -8.75
C ALA A 397 8.74 24.71 -8.23
N LEU A 398 7.84 25.42 -7.57
CA LEU A 398 6.58 24.90 -7.06
C LEU A 398 5.42 25.63 -7.76
N VAL A 399 4.50 24.88 -8.37
CA VAL A 399 3.28 25.41 -8.96
C VAL A 399 2.11 24.95 -8.10
N LEU A 400 1.42 25.88 -7.49
CA LEU A 400 0.35 25.62 -6.53
C LEU A 400 -1.03 25.85 -7.14
N MET A 401 -1.97 24.94 -6.83
CA MET A 401 -3.37 25.06 -7.26
C MET A 401 -4.33 24.67 -6.12
N GLY A 402 -5.61 25.03 -6.27
CA GLY A 402 -6.66 24.63 -5.34
C GLY A 402 -6.69 25.42 -4.03
N ARG A 403 -7.59 24.98 -3.13
CA ARG A 403 -7.99 25.73 -1.93
C ARG A 403 -6.82 26.04 -0.99
N SER A 404 -5.92 25.10 -0.77
CA SER A 404 -4.83 25.23 0.20
C SER A 404 -3.56 25.86 -0.38
N ALA A 405 -3.57 26.30 -1.64
CA ALA A 405 -2.43 26.96 -2.28
C ALA A 405 -1.90 28.18 -1.50
N PRO A 406 -2.75 29.08 -0.93
CA PRO A 406 -2.27 30.21 -0.13
C PRO A 406 -1.49 29.81 1.12
N ASP A 407 -1.96 28.79 1.84
CA ASP A 407 -1.35 28.34 3.10
C ASP A 407 -0.02 27.64 2.84
N ILE A 408 0.03 26.78 1.79
CA ILE A 408 1.25 26.11 1.35
C ILE A 408 2.30 27.13 0.89
N GLU A 409 1.90 28.16 0.11
CA GLU A 409 2.81 29.22 -0.32
C GLU A 409 3.38 29.98 0.88
N ALA A 410 2.53 30.35 1.84
CA ALA A 410 2.96 31.06 3.04
C ALA A 410 3.99 30.24 3.85
N ALA A 411 3.75 28.95 4.04
CA ALA A 411 4.68 28.06 4.74
C ALA A 411 6.02 27.88 3.99
N CYS A 412 5.97 27.71 2.66
CA CYS A 412 7.19 27.58 1.84
C CYS A 412 8.02 28.87 1.87
N ARG A 413 7.38 30.04 1.80
CA ARG A 413 8.08 31.33 1.92
C ARG A 413 8.68 31.53 3.31
N ALA A 414 7.97 31.13 4.37
CA ALA A 414 8.49 31.16 5.73
C ALA A 414 9.71 30.25 5.92
N ALA A 415 9.78 29.13 5.18
CA ALA A 415 10.92 28.22 5.11
C ALA A 415 12.05 28.71 4.16
N GLY A 416 11.92 29.89 3.55
CA GLY A 416 12.93 30.50 2.66
C GLY A 416 12.85 30.05 1.21
N TYR A 417 11.74 29.43 0.77
CA TYR A 417 11.55 28.99 -0.62
C TYR A 417 10.72 30.00 -1.41
N GLU A 418 11.30 30.58 -2.48
CA GLU A 418 10.73 31.73 -3.18
C GLU A 418 10.19 31.41 -4.59
N THR A 419 10.61 30.31 -5.23
CA THR A 419 10.26 30.01 -6.63
C THR A 419 8.89 29.35 -6.71
N ILE A 420 7.83 30.14 -6.49
CA ILE A 420 6.45 29.64 -6.40
C ILE A 420 5.58 30.41 -7.43
N GLN A 421 4.74 29.67 -8.15
CA GLN A 421 3.67 30.21 -9.00
C GLN A 421 2.32 29.63 -8.57
N ARG A 422 1.23 30.31 -8.91
CA ARG A 422 -0.15 29.84 -8.72
C ARG A 422 -0.83 29.62 -10.05
N ALA A 423 -1.61 28.56 -10.13
CA ALA A 423 -2.44 28.23 -11.28
C ALA A 423 -3.91 28.08 -10.87
N GLY A 424 -4.81 28.53 -11.72
CA GLY A 424 -6.25 28.41 -11.52
C GLY A 424 -6.82 27.07 -12.01
N THR A 425 -6.10 26.40 -12.91
CA THR A 425 -6.48 25.09 -13.47
C THR A 425 -5.27 24.16 -13.57
N LEU A 426 -5.51 22.85 -13.67
CA LEU A 426 -4.43 21.88 -13.89
C LEU A 426 -3.72 22.09 -15.24
N GLN A 427 -4.45 22.43 -16.28
CA GLN A 427 -3.87 22.72 -17.60
C GLN A 427 -2.88 23.92 -17.52
N GLU A 428 -3.25 24.96 -16.79
CA GLU A 428 -2.38 26.12 -16.53
C GLU A 428 -1.17 25.69 -15.68
N ALA A 429 -1.38 24.87 -14.64
CA ALA A 429 -0.29 24.36 -13.81
C ALA A 429 0.74 23.56 -14.61
N VAL A 430 0.28 22.67 -15.50
CA VAL A 430 1.16 21.90 -16.39
C VAL A 430 1.92 22.82 -17.35
N SER A 431 1.24 23.83 -17.90
CA SER A 431 1.87 24.82 -18.79
C SER A 431 2.97 25.63 -18.09
N GLN A 432 2.67 26.15 -16.88
CA GLN A 432 3.66 26.88 -16.06
C GLN A 432 4.83 25.97 -15.67
N ALA A 433 4.55 24.75 -15.22
CA ALA A 433 5.59 23.79 -14.84
C ALA A 433 6.51 23.44 -16.02
N THR A 434 5.93 23.26 -17.21
CA THR A 434 6.70 23.01 -18.44
C THR A 434 7.61 24.19 -18.79
N ALA A 435 7.12 25.43 -18.63
CA ALA A 435 7.91 26.62 -18.91
C ALA A 435 9.06 26.85 -17.92
N LEU A 436 8.94 26.37 -16.68
CA LEU A 436 9.94 26.49 -15.62
C LEU A 436 10.98 25.34 -15.66
N ALA A 437 10.63 24.21 -16.27
CA ALA A 437 11.49 23.04 -16.35
C ALA A 437 12.61 23.20 -17.41
N GLN A 438 13.74 22.55 -17.18
CA GLN A 438 14.87 22.48 -18.08
C GLN A 438 15.11 21.04 -18.54
N PRO A 439 15.74 20.79 -19.69
CA PRO A 439 16.11 19.42 -20.07
C PRO A 439 16.89 18.70 -18.97
N GLY A 440 16.45 17.52 -18.61
CA GLY A 440 16.94 16.74 -17.47
C GLY A 440 16.13 16.87 -16.18
N ASP A 441 15.21 17.83 -16.11
CA ASP A 441 14.31 17.96 -14.98
C ASP A 441 13.12 16.99 -15.07
N THR A 442 12.43 16.84 -13.95
CA THR A 442 11.12 16.17 -13.87
C THR A 442 10.02 17.17 -13.53
N VAL A 443 8.94 17.19 -14.30
CA VAL A 443 7.65 17.78 -13.89
C VAL A 443 6.87 16.71 -13.15
N LEU A 444 6.66 16.92 -11.85
CA LEU A 444 6.00 15.97 -10.95
C LEU A 444 4.65 16.51 -10.48
N LEU A 445 3.57 15.80 -10.81
CA LEU A 445 2.30 15.99 -10.12
C LEU A 445 2.35 15.25 -8.78
N ALA A 446 2.54 15.95 -7.67
CA ALA A 446 2.49 15.41 -6.31
C ALA A 446 1.68 16.36 -5.43
N PRO A 447 0.36 16.22 -5.38
CA PRO A 447 -0.51 17.24 -4.82
C PRO A 447 -0.39 17.48 -3.32
N ALA A 448 0.02 16.50 -2.52
CA ALA A 448 0.00 16.53 -1.06
C ALA A 448 -1.40 16.73 -0.44
N CYS A 449 -2.43 16.89 -1.26
CA CYS A 449 -3.78 17.31 -0.89
C CYS A 449 -4.83 16.41 -1.55
N ALA A 450 -6.01 16.32 -0.94
CA ALA A 450 -7.18 15.76 -1.60
C ALA A 450 -7.60 16.63 -2.79
N SER A 451 -8.33 16.05 -3.74
CA SER A 451 -8.65 16.65 -5.04
C SER A 451 -10.03 17.28 -5.14
N PHE A 452 -10.90 17.08 -4.12
CA PHE A 452 -12.35 17.33 -4.18
C PHE A 452 -12.79 18.78 -4.35
N ASP A 453 -11.87 19.75 -4.32
CA ASP A 453 -12.16 21.17 -4.62
C ASP A 453 -12.14 21.50 -6.12
N MET A 454 -11.44 20.68 -6.92
CA MET A 454 -11.27 20.93 -8.35
C MET A 454 -11.58 19.72 -9.24
N PHE A 455 -11.64 18.51 -8.68
CA PHE A 455 -11.79 17.23 -9.40
C PHE A 455 -12.76 16.32 -8.64
N ARG A 456 -13.32 15.31 -9.33
CA ARG A 456 -14.18 14.29 -8.70
C ARG A 456 -13.41 13.50 -7.65
N ASP A 457 -12.21 13.06 -8.00
CA ASP A 457 -11.33 12.21 -7.21
C ASP A 457 -9.87 12.42 -7.65
N PHE A 458 -8.93 11.69 -7.07
CA PHE A 458 -7.52 11.80 -7.43
C PHE A 458 -7.22 11.12 -8.78
N GLU A 459 -8.00 10.15 -9.20
CA GLU A 459 -7.91 9.50 -10.50
C GLU A 459 -8.22 10.51 -11.61
N ASP A 460 -9.35 11.21 -11.51
CA ASP A 460 -9.74 12.27 -12.45
C ASP A 460 -8.64 13.34 -12.57
N ARG A 461 -8.07 13.78 -11.44
CA ARG A 461 -6.91 14.71 -11.46
C ARG A 461 -5.71 14.14 -12.20
N GLY A 462 -5.38 12.86 -11.97
CA GLY A 462 -4.27 12.19 -12.63
C GLY A 462 -4.50 11.97 -14.13
N ASP A 463 -5.72 11.63 -14.53
CA ASP A 463 -6.07 11.47 -15.94
C ASP A 463 -6.06 12.81 -16.68
N GLN A 464 -6.56 13.86 -16.07
CA GLN A 464 -6.45 15.22 -16.62
C GLN A 464 -4.99 15.67 -16.75
N PHE A 465 -4.10 15.30 -15.81
CA PHE A 465 -2.67 15.57 -15.96
C PHE A 465 -2.08 14.85 -17.17
N LYS A 466 -2.37 13.55 -17.34
CA LYS A 466 -1.93 12.76 -18.50
C LYS A 466 -2.44 13.36 -19.82
N ALA A 467 -3.72 13.74 -19.84
CA ALA A 467 -4.31 14.40 -21.01
C ALA A 467 -3.62 15.73 -21.33
N ALA A 468 -3.36 16.57 -20.30
CA ALA A 468 -2.66 17.84 -20.48
C ALA A 468 -1.24 17.67 -21.05
N VAL A 469 -0.49 16.69 -20.54
CA VAL A 469 0.87 16.35 -21.03
C VAL A 469 0.81 15.82 -22.45
N GLY A 470 -0.18 15.00 -22.80
CA GLY A 470 -0.37 14.43 -24.13
C GLY A 470 -0.63 15.47 -25.23
N THR A 471 -0.98 16.72 -24.89
CA THR A 471 -1.15 17.81 -25.86
C THR A 471 0.15 18.37 -26.40
N TYR A 472 1.29 18.09 -25.77
CA TYR A 472 2.58 18.65 -26.19
C TYR A 472 3.16 17.90 -27.41
N PRO A 473 3.62 18.63 -28.45
CA PRO A 473 4.26 18.01 -29.61
C PRO A 473 5.51 17.24 -29.21
N GLY A 474 5.62 16.00 -29.71
CA GLY A 474 6.78 15.14 -29.42
C GLY A 474 6.75 14.47 -28.04
N ALA A 475 5.60 14.44 -27.37
CA ALA A 475 5.43 13.61 -26.18
C ALA A 475 5.65 12.14 -26.54
N SER A 476 6.72 11.54 -26.02
CA SER A 476 7.00 10.11 -26.17
C SER A 476 6.55 9.39 -24.89
N ALA A 477 5.63 8.46 -25.06
CA ALA A 477 5.17 7.58 -23.99
C ALA A 477 6.18 6.45 -23.68
N ASP A 478 7.20 6.27 -24.51
CA ASP A 478 8.26 5.32 -24.22
C ASP A 478 9.20 5.91 -23.15
N PRO A 479 9.40 5.21 -22.01
CA PRO A 479 10.39 5.64 -21.05
C PRO A 479 11.77 5.68 -21.72
N PRO A 480 12.65 6.65 -21.40
CA PRO A 480 13.98 6.70 -21.95
C PRO A 480 14.70 5.39 -21.67
N GLU A 481 15.46 4.89 -22.68
CA GLU A 481 16.24 3.64 -22.55
C GLU A 481 16.94 3.62 -21.18
N THR A 482 16.83 2.51 -20.49
CA THR A 482 17.22 2.28 -19.10
C THR A 482 18.75 2.35 -18.91
N GLY A 483 19.33 3.52 -19.06
CA GLY A 483 20.78 3.76 -18.92
C GLY A 483 21.18 4.66 -17.74
N ARG A 484 20.25 5.35 -17.07
CA ARG A 484 20.59 6.33 -16.03
C ARG A 484 19.80 6.24 -14.70
N TRP A 485 18.93 5.27 -14.54
CA TRP A 485 18.24 5.03 -13.26
C TRP A 485 19.03 4.13 -12.29
N ALA A 486 20.19 3.61 -12.74
CA ALA A 486 20.94 2.57 -12.03
C ALA A 486 22.33 3.04 -11.54
N ALA A 487 22.50 4.32 -11.21
CA ALA A 487 23.76 4.78 -10.63
C ALA A 487 23.49 5.84 -9.56
N ARG A 488 23.16 5.42 -8.35
CA ARG A 488 23.84 5.79 -7.08
C ARG A 488 23.14 5.14 -5.91
#